data_53e9b0019bd98d55c12f79707efe968a
#
_entry.id   53e9b0019bd98d55c12f79707efe968a
#
_cell.length_a   1.000
_cell.length_b   1.000
_cell.length_c   1.000
_cell.angle_alpha   90.00
_cell.angle_beta   90.00
_cell.angle_gamma   90.00
#
_symmetry.space_group_name_H-M   'P 1'
#
loop_
_entity.id
_entity.type
_entity.pdbx_description
1 polymer ?
#
loop_
_entity_poly.entity_id
_entity_poly.type
_entity_poly.pdbx_seq_one_letter_code
_entity_poly.pdbx_strand_id
1 'polypeptide(L)'
;MIEKTLSIEIAHGRWMLDVIAEHDDDGVFDLVYPNKDAVIKVNEDHMYGLEYNISAPEGTDFKIFLDGELILDGKVDKTGISRGSSII
;
A
#
# COMPACT_ATOMS: atom_id res chain seq x y z
N MET A 1 16.93 -10.77 6.14
CA MET A 1 15.92 -9.93 5.48
C MET A 1 15.77 -10.33 4.03
N ILE A 2 14.55 -10.32 3.55
CA ILE A 2 14.26 -10.56 2.14
C ILE A 2 13.69 -9.29 1.52
N GLU A 3 13.85 -9.17 0.21
CA GLU A 3 13.28 -8.06 -0.54
C GLU A 3 11.96 -8.51 -1.17
N LYS A 4 10.95 -7.66 -1.08
CA LYS A 4 9.66 -7.86 -1.72
C LYS A 4 9.27 -6.60 -2.48
N THR A 5 8.51 -6.77 -3.55
CA THR A 5 8.03 -5.65 -4.35
C THR A 5 6.60 -5.32 -3.94
N LEU A 6 6.42 -4.11 -3.43
CA LEU A 6 5.11 -3.54 -3.15
C LEU A 6 4.63 -2.81 -4.41
N SER A 7 3.41 -3.07 -4.85
CA SER A 7 2.90 -2.42 -6.05
C SER A 7 1.41 -2.10 -5.92
N ILE A 8 0.96 -1.15 -6.74
CA ILE A 8 -0.44 -0.74 -6.80
C ILE A 8 -0.91 -0.70 -8.24
N GLU A 9 -2.12 -1.21 -8.49
CA GLU A 9 -2.83 -1.03 -9.75
C GLU A 9 -3.99 -0.06 -9.51
N ILE A 10 -3.95 1.07 -10.18
CA ILE A 10 -4.96 2.12 -10.07
C ILE A 10 -4.92 2.96 -11.36
N ALA A 11 -6.08 3.29 -11.89
CA ALA A 11 -6.15 4.05 -13.15
C ALA A 11 -5.91 5.54 -12.97
N HIS A 12 -6.35 6.12 -11.85
CA HIS A 12 -6.33 7.55 -11.60
C HIS A 12 -6.01 7.83 -10.14
N GLY A 13 -5.59 9.06 -9.85
CA GLY A 13 -5.48 9.52 -8.49
C GLY A 13 -4.06 9.56 -7.95
N ARG A 14 -3.96 9.68 -6.64
CA ARG A 14 -2.70 9.72 -5.90
C ARG A 14 -2.75 8.70 -4.78
N TRP A 15 -1.60 8.20 -4.38
CA TRP A 15 -1.51 7.15 -3.37
C TRP A 15 -0.25 7.28 -2.53
N MET A 16 -0.36 6.80 -1.29
CA MET A 16 0.75 6.66 -0.36
C MET A 16 0.56 5.35 0.38
N LEU A 17 1.54 4.47 0.33
CA LEU A 17 1.51 3.16 0.98
C LEU A 17 2.72 3.02 1.90
N ASP A 18 2.49 2.48 3.09
CA ASP A 18 3.54 2.24 4.06
C ASP A 18 3.41 0.82 4.62
N VAL A 19 4.51 0.08 4.63
CA VAL A 19 4.58 -1.24 5.27
C VAL A 19 5.31 -1.06 6.59
N ILE A 20 4.58 -1.29 7.67
CA ILE A 20 5.01 -0.97 9.02
C ILE A 20 5.30 -2.26 9.78
N ALA A 21 6.50 -2.37 10.33
CA ALA A 21 6.85 -3.46 11.23
C ALA A 21 6.23 -3.22 12.62
N GLU A 22 5.97 -4.29 13.33
CA GLU A 22 5.29 -4.26 14.63
C GLU A 22 5.90 -3.27 15.64
N HIS A 23 7.21 -3.07 15.59
CA HIS A 23 7.93 -2.25 16.56
C HIS A 23 8.71 -1.10 15.93
N ASP A 24 8.56 -0.87 14.64
CA ASP A 24 9.44 0.05 13.93
C ASP A 24 8.70 0.77 12.80
N ASP A 25 8.31 2.00 13.07
CA ASP A 25 7.70 2.87 12.08
C ASP A 25 8.58 4.12 11.96
N ASP A 26 9.21 4.27 10.79
CA ASP A 26 10.06 5.43 10.50
C ASP A 26 9.28 6.64 10.01
N GLY A 27 7.97 6.51 9.83
CA GLY A 27 7.12 7.59 9.36
C GLY A 27 7.29 7.91 7.87
N VAL A 28 8.04 7.10 7.14
CA VAL A 28 8.30 7.32 5.71
C VAL A 28 7.50 6.30 4.91
N PHE A 29 6.71 6.79 3.96
CA PHE A 29 5.92 5.91 3.09
C PHE A 29 6.82 5.23 2.07
N ASP A 30 6.66 3.91 1.92
CA ASP A 30 7.49 3.10 1.04
C ASP A 30 7.15 3.30 -0.43
N LEU A 31 5.89 3.56 -0.74
CA LEU A 31 5.42 3.72 -2.11
C LEU A 31 4.52 4.95 -2.21
N VAL A 32 4.96 5.93 -2.98
CA VAL A 32 4.28 7.22 -3.11
C VAL A 32 4.10 7.58 -4.58
N TYR A 33 2.94 8.11 -4.92
CA TYR A 33 2.67 8.65 -6.26
C TYR A 33 3.83 9.54 -6.74
N PRO A 34 4.27 9.45 -7.99
CA PRO A 34 3.68 8.70 -9.10
C PRO A 34 4.22 7.28 -9.28
N ASN A 35 5.02 6.79 -8.36
CA ASN A 35 5.59 5.45 -8.46
C ASN A 35 4.51 4.40 -8.21
N LYS A 36 4.49 3.34 -9.01
CA LYS A 36 3.52 2.25 -8.87
C LYS A 36 4.11 1.00 -8.25
N ASP A 37 5.41 0.97 -8.06
CA ASP A 37 6.08 -0.13 -7.36
C ASP A 37 7.29 0.39 -6.57
N ALA A 38 7.64 -0.36 -5.56
CA ALA A 38 8.81 -0.09 -4.74
C ALA A 38 9.30 -1.40 -4.11
N VAL A 39 10.60 -1.53 -3.99
CA VAL A 39 11.20 -2.69 -3.30
C VAL A 39 11.33 -2.35 -1.83
N ILE A 40 10.80 -3.24 -0.98
CA ILE A 40 10.89 -3.12 0.46
C ILE A 40 11.67 -4.30 1.04
N LYS A 41 12.25 -4.09 2.20
CA LYS A 41 12.95 -5.16 2.93
C LYS A 41 12.10 -5.58 4.12
N VAL A 42 11.84 -6.87 4.23
CA VAL A 42 11.02 -7.43 5.30
C VAL A 42 11.78 -8.57 5.98
N ASN A 43 11.48 -8.75 7.26
CA ASN A 43 11.98 -9.87 8.05
C ASN A 43 10.83 -10.86 8.21
N GLU A 44 11.03 -12.11 7.79
CA GLU A 44 9.99 -13.13 7.81
C GLU A 44 9.47 -13.45 9.22
N ASP A 45 10.27 -13.16 10.24
CA ASP A 45 9.90 -13.41 11.63
C ASP A 45 9.03 -12.31 12.24
N HIS A 46 8.81 -11.21 11.52
CA HIS A 46 8.04 -10.08 12.02
C HIS A 46 6.65 -10.02 11.37
N MET A 47 5.69 -9.51 12.13
CA MET A 47 4.39 -9.14 11.58
C MET A 47 4.47 -7.74 10.97
N TYR A 48 3.80 -7.56 9.85
CA TYR A 48 3.76 -6.28 9.16
C TYR A 48 2.32 -5.83 8.94
N GLY A 49 2.12 -4.53 9.04
CA GLY A 49 0.89 -3.89 8.63
C GLY A 49 1.08 -3.09 7.37
N LEU A 50 0.02 -2.94 6.62
CA LEU A 50 -0.04 -2.02 5.48
C LEU A 50 -0.91 -0.85 5.87
N GLU A 51 -0.39 0.37 5.75
CA GLU A 51 -1.16 1.60 5.88
C GLU A 51 -1.26 2.25 4.51
N TYR A 52 -2.45 2.70 4.13
CA TYR A 52 -2.65 3.27 2.82
C TYR A 52 -3.53 4.51 2.86
N ASN A 53 -3.21 5.45 1.96
CA ASN A 53 -4.01 6.63 1.67
C ASN A 53 -4.13 6.77 0.16
N ILE A 54 -5.36 6.78 -0.34
CA ILE A 54 -5.64 6.89 -1.76
C ILE A 54 -6.64 8.02 -1.97
N SER A 55 -6.30 8.94 -2.88
CA SER A 55 -7.18 10.02 -3.30
C SER A 55 -7.45 9.88 -4.79
N ALA A 56 -8.69 9.64 -5.17
CA ALA A 56 -9.06 9.38 -6.55
C ALA A 56 -10.55 9.67 -6.76
N PRO A 57 -11.04 9.76 -8.02
CA PRO A 57 -12.46 9.91 -8.27
C PRO A 57 -13.29 8.76 -7.70
N GLU A 58 -14.51 9.05 -7.28
CA GLU A 58 -15.46 8.05 -6.83
C GLU A 58 -15.56 6.90 -7.84
N GLY A 59 -15.56 5.68 -7.32
CA GLY A 59 -15.68 4.48 -8.15
C GLY A 59 -14.35 3.97 -8.71
N THR A 60 -13.24 4.64 -8.44
CA THR A 60 -11.93 4.15 -8.88
C THR A 60 -11.56 2.89 -8.12
N ASP A 61 -11.30 1.81 -8.86
CA ASP A 61 -10.82 0.55 -8.28
C ASP A 61 -9.32 0.61 -8.06
N PHE A 62 -8.86 -0.01 -6.99
CA PHE A 62 -7.43 -0.16 -6.75
C PHE A 62 -7.12 -1.55 -6.19
N LYS A 63 -5.92 -2.02 -6.49
CA LYS A 63 -5.39 -3.29 -5.99
C LYS A 63 -3.97 -3.10 -5.53
N ILE A 64 -3.63 -3.65 -4.39
CA ILE A 64 -2.29 -3.56 -3.82
C ILE A 64 -1.72 -4.98 -3.74
N PHE A 65 -0.50 -5.13 -4.23
CA PHE A 65 0.19 -6.41 -4.32
C PHE A 65 1.49 -6.37 -3.55
N LEU A 66 1.83 -7.48 -2.96
CA LEU A 66 3.15 -7.71 -2.38
C LEU A 66 3.75 -8.93 -3.03
N ASP A 67 4.84 -8.72 -3.77
CA ASP A 67 5.53 -9.77 -4.52
C ASP A 67 4.60 -10.51 -5.48
N GLY A 68 3.69 -9.79 -6.12
CA GLY A 68 2.72 -10.34 -7.06
C GLY A 68 1.48 -10.96 -6.42
N GLU A 69 1.42 -11.04 -5.11
CA GLU A 69 0.25 -11.53 -4.39
C GLU A 69 -0.68 -10.38 -4.02
N LEU A 70 -1.96 -10.52 -4.34
CA LEU A 70 -2.96 -9.52 -3.98
C LEU A 70 -3.16 -9.51 -2.46
N ILE A 71 -2.86 -8.38 -1.83
CA ILE A 71 -3.00 -8.23 -0.38
C ILE A 71 -4.17 -7.33 0.01
N LEU A 72 -4.62 -6.46 -0.90
CA LEU A 72 -5.74 -5.58 -0.64
C LEU A 72 -6.36 -5.15 -1.96
N ASP A 73 -7.69 -5.11 -2.02
CA ASP A 73 -8.41 -4.47 -3.11
C ASP A 73 -9.54 -3.60 -2.55
N GLY A 74 -9.95 -2.62 -3.32
CA GLY A 74 -11.00 -1.72 -2.89
C GLY A 74 -11.47 -0.79 -3.99
N LYS A 75 -12.41 0.05 -3.61
CA LYS A 75 -12.99 1.06 -4.49
C LYS A 75 -13.12 2.36 -3.70
N VAL A 76 -12.75 3.47 -4.34
CA VAL A 76 -12.87 4.79 -3.73
C VAL A 76 -14.34 5.18 -3.65
N ASP A 77 -14.77 5.60 -2.47
CA ASP A 77 -16.16 5.99 -2.24
C ASP A 77 -16.41 7.46 -2.65
N LYS A 78 -17.62 7.93 -2.33
CA LYS A 78 -18.05 9.28 -2.73
C LYS A 78 -17.22 10.41 -2.12
N THR A 79 -16.43 10.16 -1.08
CA THR A 79 -15.57 11.18 -0.49
C THR A 79 -14.33 11.44 -1.34
N GLY A 80 -13.99 10.56 -2.27
CA GLY A 80 -12.79 10.65 -3.07
C GLY A 80 -11.53 10.21 -2.35
N ILE A 81 -11.67 9.68 -1.14
CA ILE A 81 -10.55 9.24 -0.31
C ILE A 81 -10.84 7.82 0.19
N SER A 82 -9.83 6.97 0.08
CA SER A 82 -9.85 5.65 0.72
C SER A 82 -8.56 5.51 1.50
N ARG A 83 -8.68 5.22 2.80
CA ARG A 83 -7.51 5.00 3.64
C ARG A 83 -7.83 4.01 4.74
N GLY A 84 -6.81 3.35 5.21
CA GLY A 84 -6.97 2.37 6.26
C GLY A 84 -5.68 1.62 6.53
N SER A 85 -5.80 0.54 7.25
CA SER A 85 -4.69 -0.33 7.56
C SER A 85 -5.14 -1.79 7.53
N SER A 86 -4.19 -2.67 7.24
CA SER A 86 -4.44 -4.11 7.18
C SER A 86 -3.18 -4.84 7.60
N ILE A 87 -3.34 -6.04 8.13
CA ILE A 87 -2.20 -6.92 8.43
C ILE A 87 -1.90 -7.75 7.18
N ILE A 88 -0.63 -7.85 6.85
CA ILE A 88 -0.19 -8.56 5.66
C ILE A 88 0.79 -9.70 5.96
#